data_4b81c4fb7ee63a8f93304bd884d38b93
#
_entry.id   4b81c4fb7ee63a8f93304bd884d38b93
#
_cell.length_a   1.000
_cell.length_b   1.000
_cell.length_c   1.000
_cell.angle_alpha   90.00
_cell.angle_beta   90.00
_cell.angle_gamma   90.00
#
_symmetry.space_group_name_H-M   'P 1'
#
loop_
_entity.id
_entity.type
_entity.pdbx_description
1 polymer ?
#
loop_
_entity_poly.entity_id
_entity_poly.type
_entity_poly.pdbx_seq_one_letter_code
_entity_poly.pdbx_strand_id
1 'polypeptide(L)'
;FYRNSPEIDKFPTNYDKSRTLVSDQINTWQGLYIKEIGVKMPKSLEFGTSGDKRLEIATKNMFFDDSGVSLEIEASDILSAKTGKAGGWAFSLDKVHATFVQNDFNECGFCGKFDVPLLDGQMGYTCQILKVNDLKNSLAGNYAYVFKVQQVDSLSMDFILATAEFDEKLSYMLVEAVPENDKLKTRVELLLTGNMSIGGDAMKDKMKDLPISFDLPDIHLS
;
A
#
# COMPACT_ATOMS: atom_id res chain seq x y z
N PHE A 1 15.45 -32.50 6.85
CA PHE A 1 16.70 -31.78 6.50
C PHE A 1 16.76 -31.65 4.98
N TYR A 2 16.37 -30.54 4.43
CA TYR A 2 16.49 -30.25 2.99
C TYR A 2 17.86 -29.61 2.75
N ARG A 3 18.87 -30.41 2.45
CA ARG A 3 20.06 -29.94 1.78
C ARG A 3 19.75 -29.82 0.30
N ASN A 4 20.00 -28.65 -0.30
CA ASN A 4 19.87 -28.37 -1.73
C ASN A 4 18.43 -28.36 -2.27
N SER A 5 17.54 -27.59 -1.65
CA SER A 5 16.33 -27.20 -2.36
C SER A 5 16.70 -26.18 -3.43
N PRO A 6 16.42 -26.43 -4.72
CA PRO A 6 16.69 -25.46 -5.79
C PRO A 6 15.87 -24.16 -5.65
N GLU A 7 14.97 -24.10 -4.67
CA GLU A 7 14.10 -22.95 -4.39
C GLU A 7 14.65 -22.03 -3.29
N ILE A 8 15.74 -22.42 -2.60
CA ILE A 8 16.41 -21.59 -1.56
C ILE A 8 17.39 -20.57 -2.18
N ASP A 9 17.36 -20.35 -3.48
CA ASP A 9 18.27 -19.42 -4.15
C ASP A 9 18.05 -17.95 -3.72
N LYS A 10 17.00 -17.65 -2.97
CA LYS A 10 16.64 -16.28 -2.58
C LYS A 10 16.31 -16.22 -1.09
N PHE A 11 17.33 -15.97 -0.28
CA PHE A 11 17.09 -15.52 1.08
C PHE A 11 16.35 -14.17 1.08
N PRO A 12 15.55 -13.89 2.12
CA PRO A 12 14.92 -12.58 2.27
C PRO A 12 15.94 -11.45 2.21
N THR A 13 15.52 -10.29 1.73
CA THR A 13 16.31 -9.07 1.83
C THR A 13 16.67 -8.81 3.30
N ASN A 14 17.88 -8.39 3.58
CA ASN A 14 18.42 -8.20 4.94
C ASN A 14 18.64 -9.49 5.76
N TYR A 15 18.57 -10.67 5.16
CA TYR A 15 18.95 -11.90 5.84
C TYR A 15 20.47 -11.93 6.09
N ASP A 16 20.86 -12.04 7.37
CA ASP A 16 22.26 -12.12 7.76
C ASP A 16 22.80 -13.54 7.53
N LYS A 17 23.39 -13.73 6.36
CA LYS A 17 23.98 -15.00 5.92
C LYS A 17 25.14 -15.45 6.79
N SER A 18 25.86 -14.54 7.43
CA SER A 18 27.02 -14.85 8.25
C SER A 18 26.71 -15.73 9.46
N ARG A 19 25.46 -15.74 9.91
CA ARG A 19 24.98 -16.54 11.04
C ARG A 19 24.70 -17.99 10.69
N THR A 20 24.41 -18.28 9.42
CA THR A 20 23.86 -19.59 8.99
C THR A 20 24.61 -20.26 7.87
N LEU A 21 25.46 -19.51 7.16
CA LEU A 21 26.24 -20.02 6.03
C LEU A 21 27.73 -20.08 6.36
N VAL A 22 28.40 -21.12 5.86
CA VAL A 22 29.84 -21.20 5.87
C VAL A 22 30.36 -20.63 4.55
N SER A 23 31.14 -19.54 4.64
CA SER A 23 31.75 -18.87 3.46
C SER A 23 30.72 -18.50 2.38
N ASP A 24 29.54 -18.02 2.78
CA ASP A 24 28.42 -17.64 1.91
C ASP A 24 27.91 -18.74 0.95
N GLN A 25 28.27 -19.97 1.22
CA GLN A 25 27.82 -21.10 0.41
C GLN A 25 26.41 -21.53 0.81
N ILE A 26 25.42 -21.31 -0.06
CA ILE A 26 24.00 -21.58 0.19
C ILE A 26 23.74 -23.07 0.53
N ASN A 27 24.55 -23.98 0.01
CA ASN A 27 24.46 -25.39 0.30
C ASN A 27 24.89 -25.78 1.72
N THR A 28 25.45 -24.87 2.49
CA THR A 28 25.79 -25.06 3.91
C THR A 28 24.65 -24.70 4.85
N TRP A 29 23.59 -24.07 4.33
CA TRP A 29 22.44 -23.73 5.14
C TRP A 29 21.76 -24.96 5.75
N GLN A 30 21.39 -24.86 7.01
CA GLN A 30 20.72 -25.90 7.76
C GLN A 30 19.45 -25.32 8.40
N GLY A 31 18.31 -25.93 8.09
CA GLY A 31 17.03 -25.46 8.60
C GLY A 31 15.85 -26.14 7.94
N LEU A 32 14.66 -25.62 8.22
CA LEU A 32 13.42 -25.99 7.57
C LEU A 32 12.98 -24.83 6.68
N TYR A 33 12.77 -25.11 5.40
CA TYR A 33 12.17 -24.18 4.46
C TYR A 33 10.78 -24.65 4.06
N ILE A 34 9.82 -23.74 4.12
CA ILE A 34 8.45 -23.95 3.65
C ILE A 34 8.12 -22.83 2.68
N LYS A 35 7.83 -23.21 1.44
CA LYS A 35 7.58 -22.24 0.37
C LYS A 35 6.32 -21.41 0.62
N GLU A 36 5.21 -22.07 0.94
CA GLU A 36 3.94 -21.40 1.14
C GLU A 36 2.96 -22.25 1.94
N ILE A 37 2.23 -21.63 2.84
CA ILE A 37 1.06 -22.17 3.49
C ILE A 37 -0.06 -21.12 3.39
N GLY A 38 -1.18 -21.47 2.75
CA GLY A 38 -2.36 -20.61 2.64
C GLY A 38 -3.56 -21.20 3.38
N VAL A 39 -4.32 -20.33 4.04
CA VAL A 39 -5.57 -20.68 4.71
C VAL A 39 -6.65 -19.71 4.27
N LYS A 40 -7.74 -20.26 3.72
CA LYS A 40 -8.97 -19.50 3.50
C LYS A 40 -9.88 -19.61 4.70
N MET A 41 -10.20 -18.49 5.31
CA MET A 41 -11.04 -18.48 6.50
C MET A 41 -12.47 -18.96 6.18
N PRO A 42 -13.13 -19.66 7.12
CA PRO A 42 -14.52 -20.05 6.97
C PRO A 42 -15.42 -18.83 6.76
N LYS A 43 -16.53 -19.00 6.01
CA LYS A 43 -17.53 -17.93 5.80
C LYS A 43 -18.12 -17.38 7.10
N SER A 44 -18.16 -18.18 8.15
CA SER A 44 -18.63 -17.75 9.47
C SER A 44 -17.74 -16.74 10.19
N LEU A 45 -16.51 -16.53 9.70
CA LEU A 45 -15.54 -15.55 10.19
C LEU A 45 -15.39 -14.38 9.19
N GLU A 46 -16.47 -13.97 8.56
CA GLU A 46 -16.49 -12.83 7.66
C GLU A 46 -16.27 -11.52 8.43
N PHE A 47 -15.11 -10.94 8.28
CA PHE A 47 -14.80 -9.58 8.75
C PHE A 47 -15.29 -8.54 7.74
N GLY A 48 -16.60 -8.48 7.46
CA GLY A 48 -17.17 -7.45 6.61
C GLY A 48 -16.89 -7.59 5.11
N THR A 49 -16.44 -8.73 4.63
CA THR A 49 -16.35 -9.00 3.19
C THR A 49 -17.76 -9.27 2.63
N SER A 50 -18.15 -8.54 1.58
CA SER A 50 -19.43 -8.79 0.93
C SER A 50 -19.25 -9.74 -0.24
N GLY A 51 -20.09 -10.77 -0.32
CA GLY A 51 -20.12 -11.73 -1.43
C GLY A 51 -19.34 -13.01 -1.16
N ASP A 52 -18.83 -13.64 -2.23
CA ASP A 52 -18.09 -14.92 -2.14
C ASP A 52 -16.62 -14.77 -1.77
N LYS A 53 -16.15 -13.55 -1.56
CA LYS A 53 -14.77 -13.29 -1.14
C LYS A 53 -14.57 -13.67 0.32
N ARG A 54 -13.49 -14.40 0.60
CA ARG A 54 -13.11 -14.85 1.93
C ARG A 54 -11.75 -14.28 2.28
N LEU A 55 -11.60 -13.92 3.54
CA LEU A 55 -10.27 -13.58 4.06
C LEU A 55 -9.32 -14.76 3.80
N GLU A 56 -8.27 -14.49 3.07
CA GLU A 56 -7.20 -15.43 2.77
C GLU A 56 -5.92 -14.95 3.48
N ILE A 57 -5.32 -15.83 4.25
CA ILE A 57 -4.04 -15.60 4.92
C ILE A 57 -3.04 -16.58 4.35
N ALA A 58 -1.97 -16.08 3.78
CA ALA A 58 -0.86 -16.87 3.28
C ALA A 58 0.42 -16.49 4.02
N THR A 59 1.26 -17.49 4.29
CA THR A 59 2.63 -17.32 4.75
C THR A 59 3.54 -17.90 3.72
N LYS A 60 4.52 -17.12 3.28
CA LYS A 60 5.44 -17.48 2.18
C LYS A 60 6.88 -17.43 2.65
N ASN A 61 7.75 -18.13 1.94
CA ASN A 61 9.20 -18.08 2.13
C ASN A 61 9.62 -18.22 3.60
N MET A 62 9.07 -19.24 4.28
CA MET A 62 9.37 -19.47 5.68
C MET A 62 10.70 -20.21 5.83
N PHE A 63 11.63 -19.59 6.54
CA PHE A 63 12.91 -20.17 6.96
C PHE A 63 12.93 -20.30 8.47
N PHE A 64 13.27 -21.48 8.94
CA PHE A 64 13.48 -21.78 10.36
C PHE A 64 14.88 -22.34 10.51
N ASP A 65 15.76 -21.60 11.11
CA ASP A 65 17.15 -21.96 11.33
C ASP A 65 17.68 -21.44 12.68
N ASP A 66 18.97 -21.64 12.93
CA ASP A 66 19.61 -21.23 14.19
C ASP A 66 19.61 -19.71 14.39
N SER A 67 19.43 -18.92 13.33
CA SER A 67 19.34 -17.45 13.42
C SER A 67 17.93 -16.96 13.72
N GLY A 68 16.93 -17.85 13.66
CA GLY A 68 15.54 -17.55 13.96
C GLY A 68 14.57 -17.89 12.83
N VAL A 69 13.46 -17.15 12.81
CA VAL A 69 12.38 -17.33 11.84
C VAL A 69 12.35 -16.15 10.88
N SER A 70 12.35 -16.47 9.59
CA SER A 70 12.10 -15.49 8.54
C SER A 70 10.88 -15.93 7.74
N LEU A 71 9.97 -15.00 7.45
CA LEU A 71 8.74 -15.30 6.72
C LEU A 71 8.08 -14.04 6.17
N GLU A 72 7.25 -14.22 5.16
CA GLU A 72 6.34 -13.23 4.62
C GLU A 72 4.90 -13.64 4.96
N ILE A 73 4.14 -12.73 5.56
CA ILE A 73 2.71 -12.91 5.83
C ILE A 73 1.94 -12.01 4.87
N GLU A 74 0.90 -12.55 4.26
CA GLU A 74 0.00 -11.82 3.38
C GLU A 74 -1.44 -12.15 3.75
N ALA A 75 -2.29 -11.13 3.85
CA ALA A 75 -3.72 -11.28 4.00
C ALA A 75 -4.43 -10.47 2.91
N SER A 76 -5.43 -11.05 2.29
CA SER A 76 -6.20 -10.46 1.20
C SER A 76 -7.69 -10.46 1.50
N ASP A 77 -8.43 -9.57 0.84
CA ASP A 77 -9.88 -9.45 0.96
C ASP A 77 -10.33 -9.26 2.45
N ILE A 78 -9.64 -8.36 3.17
CA ILE A 78 -9.79 -8.19 4.62
C ILE A 78 -11.08 -7.42 4.95
N LEU A 79 -11.32 -6.31 4.26
CA LEU A 79 -12.48 -5.45 4.48
C LEU A 79 -12.98 -4.88 3.16
N SER A 80 -14.27 -5.07 2.88
CA SER A 80 -14.91 -4.51 1.69
C SER A 80 -15.39 -3.09 1.93
N ALA A 81 -15.30 -2.21 0.92
CA ALA A 81 -15.86 -0.86 0.97
C ALA A 81 -17.38 -0.82 1.23
N LYS A 82 -18.11 -1.92 0.96
CA LYS A 82 -19.54 -2.01 1.28
C LYS A 82 -19.84 -2.05 2.76
N THR A 83 -18.92 -2.58 3.55
CA THR A 83 -19.09 -2.79 5.00
C THR A 83 -18.13 -1.96 5.83
N GLY A 84 -16.96 -1.62 5.26
CA GLY A 84 -15.96 -0.78 5.91
C GLY A 84 -16.35 0.69 5.90
N LYS A 85 -16.19 1.36 7.06
CA LYS A 85 -16.40 2.79 7.21
C LYS A 85 -15.32 3.40 8.08
N ALA A 86 -14.75 4.50 7.62
CA ALA A 86 -13.79 5.29 8.37
C ALA A 86 -14.20 6.77 8.32
N GLY A 87 -14.54 7.37 9.46
CA GLY A 87 -14.99 8.76 9.52
C GLY A 87 -16.27 9.05 8.71
N GLY A 88 -17.09 8.01 8.45
CA GLY A 88 -18.30 8.11 7.62
C GLY A 88 -18.08 7.82 6.13
N TRP A 89 -16.83 7.66 5.69
CA TRP A 89 -16.49 7.32 4.31
C TRP A 89 -16.46 5.81 4.10
N ALA A 90 -16.92 5.34 2.95
CA ALA A 90 -16.76 3.94 2.57
C ALA A 90 -15.28 3.65 2.34
N PHE A 91 -14.80 2.53 2.89
CA PHE A 91 -13.38 2.21 2.95
C PHE A 91 -13.18 0.71 2.82
N SER A 92 -12.20 0.29 2.03
CA SER A 92 -11.77 -1.11 1.95
C SER A 92 -10.34 -1.28 2.47
N LEU A 93 -10.03 -2.50 2.90
CA LEU A 93 -8.68 -2.97 3.14
C LEU A 93 -8.49 -4.24 2.31
N ASP A 94 -7.86 -4.08 1.16
CA ASP A 94 -7.81 -5.14 0.17
C ASP A 94 -6.69 -6.13 0.46
N LYS A 95 -5.53 -5.62 0.93
CA LYS A 95 -4.34 -6.41 1.19
C LYS A 95 -3.51 -5.83 2.32
N VAL A 96 -2.96 -6.72 3.14
CA VAL A 96 -1.92 -6.41 4.13
C VAL A 96 -0.79 -7.43 3.94
N HIS A 97 0.45 -6.98 4.01
CA HIS A 97 1.61 -7.86 4.05
C HIS A 97 2.58 -7.42 5.13
N ALA A 98 3.36 -8.36 5.65
CA ALA A 98 4.45 -8.11 6.59
C ALA A 98 5.56 -9.13 6.38
N THR A 99 6.81 -8.68 6.50
CA THR A 99 8.00 -9.51 6.35
C THR A 99 8.81 -9.45 7.64
N PHE A 100 9.18 -10.63 8.11
CA PHE A 100 10.07 -10.83 9.24
C PHE A 100 11.32 -11.52 8.76
N VAL A 101 12.49 -11.10 9.25
CA VAL A 101 13.78 -11.69 8.91
C VAL A 101 14.54 -11.97 10.20
N GLN A 102 14.86 -13.25 10.46
CA GLN A 102 15.59 -13.71 11.65
C GLN A 102 15.01 -13.18 12.97
N ASN A 103 13.68 -13.31 13.13
CA ASN A 103 12.85 -12.81 14.22
C ASN A 103 12.67 -11.28 14.28
N ASP A 104 13.28 -10.53 13.37
CA ASP A 104 13.16 -9.09 13.31
C ASP A 104 12.09 -8.66 12.30
N PHE A 105 11.30 -7.65 12.66
CA PHE A 105 10.41 -7.00 11.72
C PHE A 105 11.22 -6.26 10.66
N ASN A 106 10.93 -6.51 9.38
CA ASN A 106 11.62 -5.89 8.24
C ASN A 106 10.77 -4.83 7.57
N GLU A 107 9.57 -5.20 7.16
CA GLU A 107 8.64 -4.31 6.48
C GLU A 107 7.19 -4.74 6.66
N CYS A 108 6.27 -3.81 6.48
CA CYS A 108 4.87 -4.12 6.23
C CYS A 108 4.26 -3.11 5.27
N GLY A 109 3.14 -3.49 4.69
CA GLY A 109 2.35 -2.59 3.87
C GLY A 109 0.90 -3.01 3.81
N PHE A 110 0.07 -2.06 3.40
CA PHE A 110 -1.35 -2.29 3.20
C PHE A 110 -1.87 -1.39 2.08
N CYS A 111 -2.93 -1.84 1.45
CA CYS A 111 -3.61 -1.07 0.41
C CYS A 111 -5.12 -1.31 0.43
N GLY A 112 -5.83 -0.40 -0.17
CA GLY A 112 -7.27 -0.44 -0.29
C GLY A 112 -7.80 0.76 -1.08
N LYS A 113 -9.09 1.01 -0.91
CA LYS A 113 -9.81 2.09 -1.58
C LYS A 113 -10.72 2.79 -0.60
N PHE A 114 -11.07 4.01 -0.91
CA PHE A 114 -12.11 4.76 -0.19
C PHE A 114 -12.86 5.68 -1.13
N ASP A 115 -14.12 5.95 -0.77
CA ASP A 115 -14.97 6.87 -1.51
C ASP A 115 -14.96 8.23 -0.80
N VAL A 116 -14.68 9.28 -1.53
CA VAL A 116 -14.77 10.66 -1.02
C VAL A 116 -16.16 11.18 -1.34
N PRO A 117 -17.00 11.56 -0.37
CA PRO A 117 -18.39 11.90 -0.61
C PRO A 117 -18.63 13.10 -1.55
N LEU A 118 -17.61 13.92 -1.76
CA LEU A 118 -17.68 15.11 -2.63
C LEU A 118 -17.15 14.85 -4.04
N LEU A 119 -16.58 13.67 -4.27
CA LEU A 119 -16.01 13.27 -5.55
C LEU A 119 -16.81 12.10 -6.11
N ASP A 120 -17.12 12.15 -7.38
CA ASP A 120 -17.66 11.00 -8.10
C ASP A 120 -16.47 10.13 -8.55
N GLY A 121 -16.26 9.01 -7.84
CA GLY A 121 -15.14 8.10 -8.08
C GLY A 121 -14.45 7.59 -6.82
N GLN A 122 -13.53 6.65 -7.00
CA GLN A 122 -12.78 6.01 -5.92
C GLN A 122 -11.32 6.46 -5.87
N MET A 123 -10.85 6.67 -4.64
CA MET A 123 -9.43 6.86 -4.35
C MET A 123 -8.82 5.55 -3.87
N GLY A 124 -7.69 5.17 -4.47
CA GLY A 124 -6.86 4.09 -3.98
C GLY A 124 -5.80 4.62 -3.02
N TYR A 125 -5.44 3.82 -2.03
CA TYR A 125 -4.32 4.14 -1.16
C TYR A 125 -3.37 2.95 -1.00
N THR A 126 -2.09 3.26 -0.83
CA THR A 126 -1.06 2.30 -0.46
C THR A 126 -0.22 2.87 0.67
N CYS A 127 0.12 2.03 1.62
CA CYS A 127 1.07 2.35 2.68
C CYS A 127 2.18 1.32 2.69
N GLN A 128 3.41 1.76 2.85
CA GLN A 128 4.57 0.90 3.06
C GLN A 128 5.37 1.43 4.24
N ILE A 129 5.76 0.54 5.12
CA ILE A 129 6.56 0.81 6.32
C ILE A 129 7.80 -0.07 6.25
N LEU A 130 8.97 0.53 6.31
CA LEU A 130 10.26 -0.12 6.17
C LEU A 130 11.11 0.12 7.41
N LYS A 131 11.82 -0.90 7.87
CA LYS A 131 12.85 -0.74 8.90
C LYS A 131 14.05 -0.01 8.29
N VAL A 132 14.52 1.04 8.96
CA VAL A 132 15.70 1.82 8.57
C VAL A 132 16.85 1.51 9.53
N ASN A 133 17.93 0.92 9.02
CA ASN A 133 19.02 0.42 9.87
C ASN A 133 20.02 1.50 10.30
N ASP A 134 19.99 2.71 9.72
CA ASP A 134 21.07 3.70 9.84
C ASP A 134 20.80 4.88 10.79
N LEU A 135 19.68 4.88 11.52
CA LEU A 135 19.41 5.96 12.49
C LEU A 135 20.05 5.64 13.84
N LYS A 136 21.14 6.29 14.16
CA LYS A 136 22.01 5.99 15.32
C LYS A 136 21.40 6.25 16.72
N ASN A 137 20.26 6.92 16.85
CA ASN A 137 19.77 7.40 18.14
C ASN A 137 18.25 7.32 18.38
N SER A 138 17.52 6.44 17.73
CA SER A 138 16.07 6.36 17.94
C SER A 138 15.70 5.24 18.93
N LEU A 139 15.18 5.62 20.08
CA LEU A 139 14.56 4.72 21.09
C LEU A 139 13.22 4.13 20.62
N ALA A 140 12.60 4.70 19.60
CA ALA A 140 11.43 4.17 18.90
C ALA A 140 11.91 3.63 17.56
N GLY A 141 11.78 2.36 17.30
CA GLY A 141 12.28 1.67 16.10
C GLY A 141 12.29 2.55 14.85
N ASN A 142 13.40 2.53 14.15
CA ASN A 142 13.67 3.39 13.01
C ASN A 142 12.87 2.90 11.80
N TYR A 143 11.66 3.39 11.63
CA TYR A 143 10.80 3.03 10.52
C TYR A 143 10.52 4.24 9.62
N ALA A 144 10.84 4.11 8.34
CA ALA A 144 10.36 5.02 7.32
C ALA A 144 8.99 4.55 6.83
N TYR A 145 8.13 5.46 6.42
CA TYR A 145 6.87 5.10 5.78
C TYR A 145 6.61 5.96 4.55
N VAL A 146 5.89 5.35 3.61
CA VAL A 146 5.37 6.00 2.42
C VAL A 146 3.88 5.70 2.35
N PHE A 147 3.07 6.73 2.37
CA PHE A 147 1.63 6.64 2.18
C PHE A 147 1.25 7.42 0.93
N LYS A 148 0.72 6.72 -0.07
CA LYS A 148 0.32 7.30 -1.35
C LYS A 148 -1.18 7.14 -1.54
N VAL A 149 -1.84 8.20 -1.93
CA VAL A 149 -3.23 8.22 -2.38
C VAL A 149 -3.24 8.66 -3.82
N GLN A 150 -3.94 7.92 -4.66
CA GLN A 150 -4.13 8.23 -6.06
C GLN A 150 -5.52 7.82 -6.52
N GLN A 151 -5.97 8.37 -7.61
CA GLN A 151 -7.25 8.00 -8.19
C GLN A 151 -7.20 6.56 -8.71
N VAL A 152 -8.32 5.86 -8.60
CA VAL A 152 -8.51 4.52 -9.20
C VAL A 152 -9.26 4.65 -10.52
N ASP A 153 -10.21 5.57 -10.56
CA ASP A 153 -11.05 5.89 -11.71
C ASP A 153 -11.00 7.40 -11.96
N SER A 154 -11.54 7.90 -13.07
CA SER A 154 -11.69 9.35 -13.29
C SER A 154 -12.47 9.95 -12.13
N LEU A 155 -11.94 11.01 -11.55
CA LEU A 155 -12.61 11.77 -10.52
C LEU A 155 -13.16 13.05 -11.11
N SER A 156 -14.43 13.30 -10.85
CA SER A 156 -15.06 14.58 -11.15
C SER A 156 -15.59 15.23 -9.88
N MET A 157 -15.59 16.54 -9.87
CA MET A 157 -16.20 17.36 -8.83
C MET A 157 -17.12 18.37 -9.50
N ASP A 158 -18.39 18.26 -9.22
CA ASP A 158 -19.38 19.18 -9.74
C ASP A 158 -19.59 20.35 -8.79
N PHE A 159 -19.36 21.55 -9.32
CA PHE A 159 -19.72 22.80 -8.70
C PHE A 159 -20.99 23.35 -9.36
N ILE A 160 -21.67 24.28 -8.73
CA ILE A 160 -22.91 24.89 -9.26
C ILE A 160 -22.74 25.43 -10.68
N LEU A 161 -21.56 25.95 -11.02
CA LEU A 161 -21.24 26.60 -12.30
C LEU A 161 -20.05 25.99 -13.04
N ALA A 162 -19.45 24.93 -12.53
CA ALA A 162 -18.25 24.33 -13.11
C ALA A 162 -18.15 22.86 -12.76
N THR A 163 -17.50 22.09 -13.61
CA THR A 163 -17.10 20.71 -13.33
C THR A 163 -15.57 20.62 -13.44
N ALA A 164 -14.91 20.09 -12.44
CA ALA A 164 -13.49 19.77 -12.48
C ALA A 164 -13.32 18.25 -12.69
N GLU A 165 -12.51 17.88 -13.67
CA GLU A 165 -12.12 16.49 -13.94
C GLU A 165 -10.63 16.35 -13.68
N PHE A 166 -10.23 15.40 -12.83
CA PHE A 166 -8.84 15.18 -12.48
C PHE A 166 -8.26 13.99 -13.27
N ASP A 167 -7.00 14.12 -13.67
CA ASP A 167 -6.28 13.07 -14.40
C ASP A 167 -5.91 11.91 -13.45
N GLU A 168 -6.34 10.70 -13.80
CA GLU A 168 -6.15 9.49 -12.99
C GLU A 168 -4.68 9.15 -12.72
N LYS A 169 -3.80 9.44 -13.66
CA LYS A 169 -2.39 9.01 -13.59
C LYS A 169 -1.49 10.06 -12.99
N LEU A 170 -1.89 11.31 -13.11
CA LEU A 170 -1.04 12.44 -12.76
C LEU A 170 -1.41 13.06 -11.41
N SER A 171 -2.65 12.86 -10.93
CA SER A 171 -3.07 13.41 -9.63
C SER A 171 -2.81 12.43 -8.50
N TYR A 172 -2.07 12.84 -7.48
CA TYR A 172 -1.79 12.03 -6.30
C TYR A 172 -1.47 12.89 -5.08
N MET A 173 -1.59 12.28 -3.91
CA MET A 173 -1.04 12.76 -2.66
C MET A 173 -0.03 11.72 -2.13
N LEU A 174 1.15 12.20 -1.76
CA LEU A 174 2.21 11.40 -1.18
C LEU A 174 2.55 11.96 0.20
N VAL A 175 2.57 11.09 1.21
CA VAL A 175 3.07 11.41 2.55
C VAL A 175 4.16 10.41 2.88
N GLU A 176 5.37 10.90 3.12
CA GLU A 176 6.50 10.05 3.42
C GLU A 176 7.25 10.52 4.66
N ALA A 177 7.78 9.60 5.45
CA ALA A 177 8.75 9.89 6.48
C ALA A 177 10.10 9.33 6.04
N VAL A 178 11.04 10.22 5.83
CA VAL A 178 12.38 9.88 5.36
C VAL A 178 13.43 10.22 6.41
N PRO A 179 14.48 9.41 6.55
CA PRO A 179 15.60 9.74 7.42
C PRO A 179 16.34 10.98 6.93
N GLU A 180 16.49 11.97 7.80
CA GLU A 180 17.29 13.16 7.53
C GLU A 180 17.98 13.59 8.82
N ASN A 181 19.33 13.64 8.83
CA ASN A 181 20.14 14.06 9.99
C ASN A 181 19.79 13.30 11.29
N ASP A 182 19.76 11.97 11.24
CA ASP A 182 19.42 11.07 12.35
C ASP A 182 17.99 11.29 12.93
N LYS A 183 17.09 11.88 12.17
CA LYS A 183 15.67 12.06 12.51
C LYS A 183 14.80 11.66 11.34
N LEU A 184 13.56 11.28 11.61
CA LEU A 184 12.54 11.13 10.57
C LEU A 184 11.93 12.50 10.31
N LYS A 185 11.94 12.90 9.04
CA LYS A 185 11.29 14.11 8.55
C LYS A 185 10.11 13.72 7.67
N THR A 186 8.94 14.23 8.02
CA THR A 186 7.74 14.02 7.20
C THR A 186 7.72 15.02 6.07
N ARG A 187 7.49 14.52 4.87
CA ARG A 187 7.24 15.30 3.65
C ARG A 187 5.83 14.99 3.16
N VAL A 188 5.18 16.01 2.64
CA VAL A 188 3.88 15.88 1.99
C VAL A 188 3.99 16.50 0.60
N GLU A 189 3.58 15.75 -0.39
CA GLU A 189 3.52 16.21 -1.78
C GLU A 189 2.11 16.00 -2.28
N LEU A 190 1.52 17.03 -2.90
CA LEU A 190 0.21 16.98 -3.55
C LEU A 190 0.38 17.48 -4.97
N LEU A 191 0.07 16.63 -5.93
CA LEU A 191 -0.01 16.98 -7.34
C LEU A 191 -1.46 16.79 -7.80
N LEU A 192 -2.04 17.84 -8.35
CA LEU A 192 -3.36 17.83 -8.96
C LEU A 192 -3.23 18.29 -10.41
N THR A 193 -3.64 17.46 -11.33
CA THR A 193 -3.67 17.73 -12.76
C THR A 193 -5.05 17.41 -13.31
N GLY A 194 -5.57 18.23 -14.19
CA GLY A 194 -6.90 17.98 -14.75
C GLY A 194 -7.42 19.16 -15.55
N ASN A 195 -8.70 19.11 -15.84
CA ASN A 195 -9.42 20.11 -16.62
C ASN A 195 -10.59 20.69 -15.80
N MET A 196 -10.87 21.95 -15.96
CA MET A 196 -12.05 22.58 -15.41
C MET A 196 -12.90 23.17 -16.52
N SER A 197 -14.15 22.75 -16.61
CA SER A 197 -15.14 23.31 -17.52
C SER A 197 -16.10 24.21 -16.74
N ILE A 198 -16.35 25.42 -17.25
CA ILE A 198 -17.34 26.32 -16.71
C ILE A 198 -18.62 26.19 -17.56
N GLY A 199 -19.75 25.94 -16.93
CA GLY A 199 -21.02 25.74 -17.62
C GLY A 199 -21.73 24.50 -17.13
N GLY A 200 -22.14 24.47 -15.87
CA GLY A 200 -22.93 23.36 -15.32
C GLY A 200 -24.23 23.14 -16.08
N ASP A 201 -24.91 21.99 -15.83
CA ASP A 201 -26.13 21.58 -16.55
C ASP A 201 -27.21 22.67 -16.63
N ALA A 202 -27.27 23.57 -15.65
CA ALA A 202 -28.15 24.71 -15.68
C ALA A 202 -27.81 25.80 -16.76
N MET A 203 -26.56 25.79 -17.25
CA MET A 203 -26.07 26.66 -18.32
C MET A 203 -26.03 25.98 -19.68
N LYS A 204 -25.97 24.65 -19.75
CA LYS A 204 -25.96 23.92 -21.01
C LYS A 204 -27.14 24.25 -21.93
N ASP A 205 -28.30 24.57 -21.37
CA ASP A 205 -29.47 24.98 -22.14
C ASP A 205 -29.43 26.45 -22.62
N LYS A 206 -28.64 27.29 -21.96
CA LYS A 206 -28.55 28.73 -22.28
C LYS A 206 -27.30 29.15 -23.04
N MET A 207 -26.25 28.33 -23.02
CA MET A 207 -24.94 28.65 -23.63
C MET A 207 -24.38 27.45 -24.42
N LYS A 208 -25.19 26.83 -25.26
CA LYS A 208 -24.84 25.66 -26.08
C LYS A 208 -23.60 25.83 -26.97
N ASP A 209 -23.12 27.04 -27.18
CA ASP A 209 -22.12 27.36 -28.19
C ASP A 209 -20.78 27.91 -27.61
N LEU A 210 -20.59 27.92 -26.29
CA LEU A 210 -19.34 28.42 -25.70
C LEU A 210 -18.86 27.50 -24.59
N PRO A 211 -18.26 26.33 -24.91
CA PRO A 211 -17.52 25.58 -23.90
C PRO A 211 -16.25 26.37 -23.56
N ILE A 212 -16.22 27.01 -22.41
CA ILE A 212 -15.00 27.56 -21.86
C ILE A 212 -14.37 26.44 -21.03
N SER A 213 -13.32 25.84 -21.54
CA SER A 213 -12.48 24.89 -20.78
C SER A 213 -11.16 25.52 -20.42
N PHE A 214 -10.69 25.26 -19.22
CA PHE A 214 -9.35 25.64 -18.77
C PHE A 214 -8.60 24.38 -18.38
N ASP A 215 -7.40 24.23 -18.89
CA ASP A 215 -6.47 23.24 -18.36
C ASP A 215 -6.03 23.71 -16.97
N LEU A 216 -6.19 22.87 -15.96
CA LEU A 216 -5.63 23.14 -14.66
C LEU A 216 -4.11 22.94 -14.77
N PRO A 217 -3.30 23.97 -14.52
CA PRO A 217 -1.87 23.77 -14.44
C PRO A 217 -1.56 22.79 -13.30
N ASP A 218 -0.45 22.06 -13.43
CA ASP A 218 0.03 21.18 -12.38
C ASP A 218 0.20 21.99 -11.08
N ILE A 219 -0.60 21.67 -10.07
CA ILE A 219 -0.50 22.30 -8.75
C ILE A 219 0.37 21.38 -7.90
N HIS A 220 1.59 21.80 -7.66
CA HIS A 220 2.57 21.10 -6.83
C HIS A 220 2.71 21.82 -5.48
N LEU A 221 2.41 21.12 -4.39
CA LEU A 221 2.63 21.56 -3.02
C LEU A 221 3.60 20.60 -2.36
N SER A 222 4.74 21.07 -1.91
CA SER A 222 5.79 20.30 -1.23
C SER A 222 6.15 20.89 0.14
#